data_7798c34021ab0f043394ffa726fa7716
#
_entry.id   7798c34021ab0f043394ffa726fa7716
#
_cell.length_a   1.000
_cell.length_b   1.000
_cell.length_c   1.000
_cell.angle_alpha   90.00
_cell.angle_beta   90.00
_cell.angle_gamma   90.00
#
_symmetry.space_group_name_H-M   'P 1'
#
loop_
_entity.id
_entity.type
_entity.pdbx_description
1 polymer ?
#
loop_
_entity_poly.entity_id
_entity_poly.type
_entity_poly.pdbx_seq_one_letter_code
_entity_poly.pdbx_strand_id
1 'polypeptide(L)'
;CIRDSDCVDKRLDATAGGARYNWTGMNVNGGANFANGLAAVQKLVFDEKKYTIEQINEALDANFEGYEDMCYDMLQAPKYGNDEDYVDFLLRDGIAYLSDQYALYTNPRGGIFTIGFFPGTLHHYYGTLTGATADGRKAGEAFADAISPTSGSDKKGPTAVMSSVTKLDMTRSGNGSVLNMKFSPALFSTEQDVRNFLALNKSYLTMMGGFHVQYNIVSKETLQAAQADPKKYKDLIVRVTGYSAYFTELGKEVQDEIIERTEQEM
;
A
#
# COMPACT_ATOMS: atom_id res chain seq x y z
N CYS A 1 1.44 8.42 -27.82
CA CYS A 1 1.17 8.19 -26.40
C CYS A 1 -0.33 8.23 -26.12
N ILE A 2 -0.84 7.41 -25.20
CA ILE A 2 -2.29 7.33 -24.91
C ILE A 2 -2.86 8.70 -24.51
N ARG A 3 -2.06 9.52 -23.81
CA ARG A 3 -2.46 10.84 -23.31
C ARG A 3 -2.77 11.84 -24.41
N ASP A 4 -2.06 11.78 -25.55
CA ASP A 4 -2.15 12.72 -26.66
C ASP A 4 -2.79 12.12 -27.91
N SER A 5 -3.24 10.83 -27.84
CA SER A 5 -4.03 10.22 -28.92
C SER A 5 -5.27 11.07 -29.23
N ASP A 6 -5.48 11.36 -30.48
CA ASP A 6 -6.55 12.21 -31.02
C ASP A 6 -6.41 13.73 -30.78
N CYS A 7 -5.47 14.19 -29.97
CA CYS A 7 -5.30 15.64 -29.69
C CYS A 7 -4.97 16.42 -30.97
N VAL A 8 -4.10 15.89 -31.82
CA VAL A 8 -3.72 16.53 -33.09
C VAL A 8 -4.90 16.58 -34.06
N ASP A 9 -5.60 15.46 -34.19
CA ASP A 9 -6.75 15.35 -35.11
C ASP A 9 -7.89 16.28 -34.69
N LYS A 10 -8.16 16.35 -33.38
CA LYS A 10 -9.18 17.23 -32.79
C LYS A 10 -8.72 18.69 -32.67
N ARG A 11 -7.43 18.97 -32.86
CA ARG A 11 -6.80 20.29 -32.60
C ARG A 11 -7.11 20.82 -31.21
N LEU A 12 -7.08 19.94 -30.20
CA LEU A 12 -7.46 20.23 -28.85
C LEU A 12 -6.43 19.70 -27.89
N ASP A 13 -6.02 20.51 -26.91
CA ASP A 13 -5.08 20.12 -25.88
C ASP A 13 -5.61 18.95 -25.03
N ALA A 14 -4.72 18.09 -24.53
CA ALA A 14 -5.08 16.96 -23.68
C ALA A 14 -5.87 17.41 -22.44
N THR A 15 -5.50 18.53 -21.85
CA THR A 15 -6.16 19.11 -20.66
C THR A 15 -7.53 19.71 -20.97
N ALA A 16 -7.77 20.03 -22.24
CA ALA A 16 -9.05 20.53 -22.75
C ALA A 16 -9.97 19.42 -23.31
N GLY A 17 -9.59 18.15 -23.18
CA GLY A 17 -10.40 17.02 -23.63
C GLY A 17 -10.04 16.47 -25.02
N GLY A 18 -8.88 16.85 -25.56
CA GLY A 18 -8.41 16.33 -26.86
C GLY A 18 -8.09 14.84 -26.83
N ALA A 19 -7.58 14.35 -25.70
CA ALA A 19 -7.19 12.95 -25.56
C ALA A 19 -8.39 11.99 -25.66
N ARG A 20 -8.17 10.81 -26.27
CA ARG A 20 -9.17 9.73 -26.38
C ARG A 20 -9.55 9.19 -24.98
N TYR A 21 -8.55 8.95 -24.16
CA TYR A 21 -8.70 8.48 -22.79
C TYR A 21 -8.48 9.65 -21.83
N ASN A 22 -9.58 10.19 -21.33
CA ASN A 22 -9.62 11.46 -20.60
C ASN A 22 -10.11 11.24 -19.18
N TRP A 23 -9.39 10.42 -18.43
CA TRP A 23 -9.75 10.03 -17.08
C TRP A 23 -9.27 11.05 -16.04
N THR A 24 -9.97 11.09 -14.91
CA THR A 24 -9.48 11.72 -13.68
C THR A 24 -9.16 10.64 -12.67
N GLY A 25 -7.91 10.57 -12.26
CA GLY A 25 -7.44 9.61 -11.27
C GLY A 25 -7.68 10.09 -9.85
N MET A 26 -8.34 9.27 -9.05
CA MET A 26 -8.53 9.44 -7.62
C MET A 26 -7.56 8.52 -6.89
N ASN A 27 -6.70 9.08 -6.04
CA ASN A 27 -5.69 8.31 -5.34
C ASN A 27 -6.21 7.84 -3.97
N VAL A 28 -6.24 6.53 -3.77
CA VAL A 28 -6.67 5.92 -2.51
C VAL A 28 -5.46 5.73 -1.60
N ASN A 29 -5.58 6.18 -0.36
CA ASN A 29 -4.57 6.02 0.69
C ASN A 29 -5.15 5.17 1.82
N GLY A 30 -4.33 4.29 2.41
CA GLY A 30 -4.72 3.49 3.55
C GLY A 30 -5.66 2.32 3.23
N GLY A 31 -5.63 1.77 2.02
CA GLY A 31 -6.47 0.62 1.65
C GLY A 31 -6.25 -0.59 2.55
N ALA A 32 -4.99 -0.92 2.86
CA ALA A 32 -4.68 -2.01 3.78
C ALA A 32 -5.18 -1.72 5.21
N ASN A 33 -5.03 -0.47 5.70
CA ASN A 33 -5.55 -0.08 7.02
C ASN A 33 -7.08 -0.23 7.09
N PHE A 34 -7.80 0.18 6.03
CA PHE A 34 -9.24 0.00 5.93
C PHE A 34 -9.64 -1.48 6.08
N ALA A 35 -9.03 -2.37 5.29
CA ALA A 35 -9.35 -3.80 5.34
C ALA A 35 -8.98 -4.43 6.70
N ASN A 36 -7.80 -4.09 7.23
CA ASN A 36 -7.32 -4.54 8.53
C ASN A 36 -8.25 -4.07 9.67
N GLY A 37 -8.73 -2.82 9.61
CA GLY A 37 -9.66 -2.27 10.59
C GLY A 37 -11.02 -2.97 10.54
N LEU A 38 -11.57 -3.19 9.36
CA LEU A 38 -12.81 -3.96 9.20
C LEU A 38 -12.66 -5.40 9.70
N ALA A 39 -11.55 -6.07 9.38
CA ALA A 39 -11.27 -7.42 9.84
C ALA A 39 -11.17 -7.49 11.38
N ALA A 40 -10.51 -6.50 12.00
CA ALA A 40 -10.41 -6.41 13.45
C ALA A 40 -11.78 -6.20 14.11
N VAL A 41 -12.59 -5.28 13.58
CA VAL A 41 -13.96 -5.03 14.09
C VAL A 41 -14.83 -6.29 13.90
N GLN A 42 -14.79 -6.90 12.71
CA GLN A 42 -15.57 -8.12 12.46
C GLN A 42 -15.19 -9.21 13.46
N LYS A 43 -13.91 -9.47 13.64
CA LYS A 43 -13.41 -10.51 14.55
C LYS A 43 -13.75 -10.20 16.00
N LEU A 44 -13.37 -9.01 16.49
CA LEU A 44 -13.41 -8.71 17.93
C LEU A 44 -14.82 -8.35 18.42
N VAL A 45 -15.67 -7.77 17.57
CA VAL A 45 -17.04 -7.38 17.96
C VAL A 45 -18.05 -8.44 17.57
N PHE A 46 -18.03 -8.92 16.32
CA PHE A 46 -19.11 -9.77 15.81
C PHE A 46 -18.84 -11.26 16.02
N ASP A 47 -17.62 -11.73 15.78
CA ASP A 47 -17.28 -13.16 15.89
C ASP A 47 -16.99 -13.54 17.35
N GLU A 48 -16.06 -12.86 18.02
CA GLU A 48 -15.60 -13.16 19.38
C GLU A 48 -16.44 -12.46 20.46
N LYS A 49 -17.16 -11.38 20.12
CA LYS A 49 -17.96 -10.56 21.06
C LYS A 49 -17.14 -10.08 22.27
N LYS A 50 -15.86 -9.78 22.02
CA LYS A 50 -14.92 -9.34 23.05
C LYS A 50 -15.13 -7.88 23.43
N TYR A 51 -15.48 -7.03 22.44
CA TYR A 51 -15.73 -5.60 22.61
C TYR A 51 -17.02 -5.19 21.93
N THR A 52 -17.54 -4.01 22.30
CA THR A 52 -18.64 -3.34 21.60
C THR A 52 -18.10 -2.27 20.66
N ILE A 53 -18.93 -1.82 19.71
CA ILE A 53 -18.57 -0.70 18.82
C ILE A 53 -18.31 0.59 19.62
N GLU A 54 -19.12 0.81 20.69
CA GLU A 54 -18.97 1.98 21.57
C GLU A 54 -17.61 1.98 22.26
N GLN A 55 -17.19 0.84 22.82
CA GLN A 55 -15.87 0.68 23.44
C GLN A 55 -14.72 0.91 22.45
N ILE A 56 -14.87 0.43 21.21
CA ILE A 56 -13.88 0.70 20.16
C ILE A 56 -13.82 2.20 19.85
N ASN A 57 -14.95 2.88 19.69
CA ASN A 57 -14.96 4.32 19.46
C ASN A 57 -14.30 5.10 20.60
N GLU A 58 -14.59 4.76 21.85
CA GLU A 58 -13.93 5.36 23.03
C GLU A 58 -12.41 5.17 22.99
N ALA A 59 -11.94 3.98 22.64
CA ALA A 59 -10.51 3.68 22.52
C ALA A 59 -9.84 4.45 21.39
N LEU A 60 -10.50 4.58 20.23
CA LEU A 60 -10.00 5.37 19.10
C LEU A 60 -9.94 6.86 19.44
N ASP A 61 -10.97 7.42 20.10
CA ASP A 61 -11.00 8.82 20.54
C ASP A 61 -9.91 9.11 21.56
N ALA A 62 -9.61 8.14 22.44
CA ALA A 62 -8.51 8.20 23.40
C ALA A 62 -7.12 7.90 22.79
N ASN A 63 -7.03 7.66 21.46
CA ASN A 63 -5.78 7.24 20.82
C ASN A 63 -5.16 6.01 21.51
N PHE A 64 -6.01 5.10 21.99
CA PHE A 64 -5.69 3.90 22.78
C PHE A 64 -5.02 4.17 24.14
N GLU A 65 -5.00 5.40 24.65
CA GLU A 65 -4.53 5.67 26.01
C GLU A 65 -5.51 5.06 27.03
N GLY A 66 -5.02 4.10 27.85
CA GLY A 66 -5.83 3.30 28.75
C GLY A 66 -6.60 2.13 28.09
N TYR A 67 -6.34 1.88 26.81
CA TYR A 67 -6.93 0.78 26.03
C TYR A 67 -5.84 -0.06 25.32
N GLU A 68 -4.68 -0.21 25.94
CA GLU A 68 -3.50 -0.86 25.36
C GLU A 68 -3.77 -2.31 24.97
N ASP A 69 -4.54 -3.05 25.79
CA ASP A 69 -4.95 -4.43 25.48
C ASP A 69 -5.83 -4.50 24.23
N MET A 70 -6.75 -3.54 24.04
CA MET A 70 -7.59 -3.47 22.85
C MET A 70 -6.76 -3.12 21.61
N CYS A 71 -5.82 -2.18 21.72
CA CYS A 71 -4.87 -1.85 20.66
C CYS A 71 -4.07 -3.11 20.26
N TYR A 72 -3.55 -3.86 21.24
CA TYR A 72 -2.83 -5.10 21.01
C TYR A 72 -3.71 -6.14 20.28
N ASP A 73 -4.95 -6.35 20.71
CA ASP A 73 -5.87 -7.28 20.05
C ASP A 73 -6.15 -6.86 18.59
N MET A 74 -6.33 -5.56 18.34
CA MET A 74 -6.50 -5.03 16.99
C MET A 74 -5.26 -5.25 16.13
N LEU A 75 -4.06 -5.09 16.68
CA LEU A 75 -2.80 -5.38 16.00
C LEU A 75 -2.63 -6.88 15.70
N GLN A 76 -3.17 -7.79 16.53
CA GLN A 76 -3.13 -9.24 16.32
C GLN A 76 -4.28 -9.79 15.47
N ALA A 77 -5.29 -8.98 15.15
CA ALA A 77 -6.35 -9.38 14.22
C ALA A 77 -5.78 -9.71 12.82
N PRO A 78 -6.49 -10.48 11.99
CA PRO A 78 -6.04 -10.80 10.64
C PRO A 78 -5.61 -9.55 9.86
N LYS A 79 -4.49 -9.66 9.13
CA LYS A 79 -3.90 -8.56 8.38
C LYS A 79 -3.74 -8.91 6.91
N TYR A 80 -4.11 -7.97 6.06
CA TYR A 80 -3.86 -8.03 4.62
C TYR A 80 -2.37 -8.23 4.31
N GLY A 81 -2.07 -9.05 3.30
CA GLY A 81 -0.71 -9.39 2.91
C GLY A 81 -0.22 -10.75 3.45
N ASN A 82 -1.10 -11.52 4.09
CA ASN A 82 -0.77 -12.84 4.66
C ASN A 82 -1.52 -14.00 3.98
N ASP A 83 -2.08 -13.78 2.78
CA ASP A 83 -2.87 -14.77 2.03
C ASP A 83 -4.08 -15.28 2.83
N GLU A 84 -4.79 -14.36 3.50
CA GLU A 84 -5.96 -14.65 4.30
C GLU A 84 -7.22 -14.05 3.66
N ASP A 85 -8.09 -14.90 3.10
CA ASP A 85 -9.33 -14.49 2.44
C ASP A 85 -10.22 -13.62 3.33
N TYR A 86 -10.20 -13.87 4.63
CA TYR A 86 -10.95 -13.13 5.64
C TYR A 86 -10.73 -11.62 5.57
N VAL A 87 -9.51 -11.18 5.31
CA VAL A 87 -9.16 -9.75 5.22
C VAL A 87 -8.92 -9.31 3.77
N ASP A 88 -8.35 -10.18 2.92
CA ASP A 88 -8.04 -9.85 1.53
C ASP A 88 -9.31 -9.50 0.74
N PHE A 89 -10.41 -10.22 0.97
CA PHE A 89 -11.69 -9.96 0.30
C PHE A 89 -12.38 -8.69 0.79
N LEU A 90 -12.13 -8.23 2.02
CA LEU A 90 -12.62 -6.92 2.47
C LEU A 90 -11.99 -5.79 1.65
N LEU A 91 -10.68 -5.88 1.37
CA LEU A 91 -10.01 -4.91 0.51
C LEU A 91 -10.50 -5.01 -0.93
N ARG A 92 -10.62 -6.21 -1.48
CA ARG A 92 -11.16 -6.45 -2.83
C ARG A 92 -12.53 -5.81 -3.01
N ASP A 93 -13.43 -6.07 -2.08
CA ASP A 93 -14.81 -5.59 -2.17
C ASP A 93 -14.89 -4.08 -1.96
N GLY A 94 -14.04 -3.51 -1.09
CA GLY A 94 -13.88 -2.07 -0.92
C GLY A 94 -13.38 -1.38 -2.20
N ILE A 95 -12.38 -1.96 -2.87
CA ILE A 95 -11.87 -1.48 -4.17
C ILE A 95 -12.98 -1.51 -5.23
N ALA A 96 -13.71 -2.63 -5.31
CA ALA A 96 -14.82 -2.78 -6.25
C ALA A 96 -15.87 -1.71 -6.01
N TYR A 97 -16.30 -1.53 -4.77
CA TYR A 97 -17.30 -0.52 -4.40
C TYR A 97 -16.84 0.91 -4.75
N LEU A 98 -15.61 1.29 -4.38
CA LEU A 98 -15.08 2.62 -4.71
C LEU A 98 -15.00 2.85 -6.22
N SER A 99 -14.50 1.88 -6.97
CA SER A 99 -14.42 1.96 -8.42
C SER A 99 -15.79 2.17 -9.05
N ASP A 100 -16.80 1.39 -8.62
CA ASP A 100 -18.16 1.50 -9.12
C ASP A 100 -18.79 2.86 -8.78
N GLN A 101 -18.54 3.39 -7.56
CA GLN A 101 -19.05 4.70 -7.16
C GLN A 101 -18.40 5.84 -7.97
N TYR A 102 -17.10 5.82 -8.15
CA TYR A 102 -16.40 6.86 -8.94
C TYR A 102 -16.77 6.81 -10.42
N ALA A 103 -17.05 5.65 -10.98
CA ALA A 103 -17.49 5.50 -12.37
C ALA A 103 -18.85 6.15 -12.67
N LEU A 104 -19.66 6.48 -11.65
CA LEU A 104 -20.92 7.20 -11.79
C LEU A 104 -20.71 8.68 -12.13
N TYR A 105 -19.53 9.22 -11.95
CA TYR A 105 -19.23 10.64 -12.16
C TYR A 105 -18.46 10.86 -13.45
N THR A 106 -18.75 11.97 -14.10
CA THR A 106 -18.05 12.41 -15.32
C THR A 106 -17.26 13.67 -15.01
N ASN A 107 -16.01 13.71 -15.45
CA ASN A 107 -15.18 14.90 -15.30
C ASN A 107 -15.59 16.01 -16.30
N PRO A 108 -15.14 17.27 -16.09
CA PRO A 108 -15.53 18.40 -16.98
C PRO A 108 -15.13 18.21 -18.44
N ARG A 109 -14.28 17.25 -18.77
CA ARG A 109 -13.81 16.94 -20.12
C ARG A 109 -14.55 15.76 -20.75
N GLY A 110 -15.59 15.22 -20.09
CA GLY A 110 -16.39 14.10 -20.57
C GLY A 110 -15.80 12.70 -20.32
N GLY A 111 -14.70 12.60 -19.57
CA GLY A 111 -14.12 11.32 -19.15
C GLY A 111 -14.65 10.87 -17.78
N ILE A 112 -14.34 9.63 -17.39
CA ILE A 112 -14.72 9.04 -16.11
C ILE A 112 -13.69 9.34 -15.02
N PHE A 113 -14.12 9.19 -13.76
CA PHE A 113 -13.22 9.07 -12.64
C PHE A 113 -12.81 7.60 -12.46
N THR A 114 -11.54 7.37 -12.11
CA THR A 114 -10.99 6.05 -11.83
C THR A 114 -10.10 6.10 -10.59
N ILE A 115 -9.95 4.99 -9.90
CA ILE A 115 -9.11 4.91 -8.71
C ILE A 115 -7.68 4.48 -9.04
N GLY A 116 -6.77 4.76 -8.13
CA GLY A 116 -5.38 4.29 -8.16
C GLY A 116 -4.77 4.23 -6.76
N PHE A 117 -3.68 3.48 -6.64
CA PHE A 117 -2.96 3.25 -5.39
C PHE A 117 -1.47 3.57 -5.60
N PHE A 118 -1.12 4.86 -5.58
CA PHE A 118 0.26 5.33 -5.69
C PHE A 118 0.42 6.70 -5.02
N PRO A 119 0.33 6.75 -3.67
CA PRO A 119 0.24 8.00 -2.92
C PRO A 119 1.48 8.90 -3.01
N GLY A 120 2.60 8.44 -3.59
CA GLY A 120 3.88 9.13 -3.45
C GLY A 120 4.31 9.13 -1.98
N THR A 121 4.14 10.24 -1.28
CA THR A 121 4.34 10.36 0.16
C THR A 121 3.08 10.86 0.90
N LEU A 122 1.94 10.96 0.21
CA LEU A 122 0.70 11.50 0.78
C LEU A 122 0.11 10.65 1.90
N HIS A 123 0.43 9.35 1.95
CA HIS A 123 0.02 8.45 3.03
C HIS A 123 0.57 8.90 4.39
N HIS A 124 1.75 9.53 4.46
CA HIS A 124 2.26 10.20 5.65
C HIS A 124 1.41 11.41 6.00
N TYR A 125 1.23 12.32 5.04
CA TYR A 125 0.47 13.55 5.26
C TYR A 125 -0.96 13.27 5.73
N TYR A 126 -1.68 12.37 5.07
CA TYR A 126 -3.01 12.00 5.50
C TYR A 126 -3.02 11.25 6.84
N GLY A 127 -1.98 10.50 7.15
CA GLY A 127 -1.79 9.90 8.47
C GLY A 127 -1.76 10.94 9.59
N THR A 128 -1.05 12.07 9.39
CA THR A 128 -0.99 13.16 10.38
C THR A 128 -2.33 13.85 10.61
N LEU A 129 -3.25 13.78 9.66
CA LEU A 129 -4.57 14.39 9.74
C LEU A 129 -5.65 13.43 10.26
N THR A 130 -5.31 12.16 10.47
CA THR A 130 -6.27 11.11 10.81
C THR A 130 -6.03 10.60 12.23
N GLY A 131 -7.11 10.51 13.01
CA GLY A 131 -7.12 9.88 14.33
C GLY A 131 -6.70 8.42 14.32
N ALA A 132 -6.75 7.75 15.47
CA ALA A 132 -6.50 6.32 15.57
C ALA A 132 -7.48 5.51 14.71
N THR A 133 -7.06 4.34 14.24
CA THR A 133 -7.88 3.47 13.39
C THR A 133 -7.97 2.04 13.95
N ALA A 134 -9.06 1.35 13.66
CA ALA A 134 -9.39 0.05 14.25
C ALA A 134 -8.45 -1.11 13.87
N ASP A 135 -7.45 -0.86 13.05
CA ASP A 135 -6.36 -1.81 12.75
C ASP A 135 -5.20 -1.75 13.77
N GLY A 136 -5.31 -0.86 14.77
CA GLY A 136 -4.32 -0.61 15.81
C GLY A 136 -3.37 0.56 15.51
N ARG A 137 -3.54 1.27 14.36
CA ARG A 137 -2.76 2.47 14.02
C ARG A 137 -3.13 3.63 14.95
N LYS A 138 -2.15 4.29 15.53
CA LYS A 138 -2.34 5.48 16.37
C LYS A 138 -2.54 6.74 15.52
N ALA A 139 -3.13 7.75 16.14
CA ALA A 139 -3.27 9.07 15.53
C ALA A 139 -1.91 9.64 15.09
N GLY A 140 -1.84 10.18 13.91
CA GLY A 140 -0.63 10.78 13.36
C GLY A 140 0.35 9.82 12.68
N GLU A 141 0.23 8.51 12.90
CA GLU A 141 1.05 7.51 12.19
C GLU A 141 0.68 7.44 10.70
N ALA A 142 1.65 7.10 9.86
CA ALA A 142 1.42 6.94 8.42
C ALA A 142 0.42 5.80 8.13
N PHE A 143 -0.31 5.94 7.05
CA PHE A 143 -1.06 4.82 6.47
C PHE A 143 -0.14 3.86 5.72
N ALA A 144 -0.67 2.69 5.38
CA ALA A 144 0.00 1.76 4.46
C ALA A 144 0.24 2.43 3.10
N ASP A 145 1.41 2.15 2.53
CA ASP A 145 1.83 2.70 1.24
C ASP A 145 1.16 1.97 0.08
N ALA A 146 0.49 2.71 -0.76
CA ALA A 146 -0.12 2.22 -2.00
C ALA A 146 -1.03 0.99 -1.78
N ILE A 147 -0.73 -0.15 -2.48
CA ILE A 147 -1.44 -1.42 -2.29
C ILE A 147 -0.67 -2.38 -1.37
N SER A 148 0.44 -1.92 -0.80
CA SER A 148 1.29 -2.72 0.08
C SER A 148 0.58 -3.01 1.42
N PRO A 149 0.91 -4.12 2.10
CA PRO A 149 0.51 -4.34 3.49
C PRO A 149 1.01 -3.23 4.41
N THR A 150 0.40 -3.10 5.58
CA THR A 150 0.95 -2.24 6.64
C THR A 150 2.33 -2.78 7.08
N SER A 151 3.29 -1.88 7.29
CA SER A 151 4.66 -2.26 7.64
C SER A 151 4.70 -3.20 8.86
N GLY A 152 5.42 -4.32 8.73
CA GLY A 152 5.57 -5.33 9.78
C GLY A 152 4.36 -6.25 9.99
N SER A 153 3.28 -6.12 9.22
CA SER A 153 2.11 -6.99 9.34
C SER A 153 2.14 -8.23 8.44
N ASP A 154 2.92 -8.20 7.38
CA ASP A 154 3.07 -9.23 6.36
C ASP A 154 4.11 -10.28 6.78
N LYS A 155 3.71 -11.22 7.64
CA LYS A 155 4.59 -12.18 8.34
C LYS A 155 4.73 -13.53 7.65
N LYS A 156 3.93 -13.81 6.60
CA LYS A 156 3.92 -15.12 5.93
C LYS A 156 4.78 -15.17 4.65
N GLY A 157 5.64 -14.17 4.47
CA GLY A 157 6.61 -14.10 3.39
C GLY A 157 6.08 -13.55 2.06
N PRO A 158 6.98 -13.39 1.07
CA PRO A 158 6.68 -12.65 -0.15
C PRO A 158 5.62 -13.31 -1.04
N THR A 159 5.54 -14.63 -1.03
CA THR A 159 4.51 -15.36 -1.78
C THR A 159 3.12 -15.05 -1.23
N ALA A 160 2.94 -14.97 0.09
CA ALA A 160 1.68 -14.62 0.71
C ALA A 160 1.27 -13.18 0.40
N VAL A 161 2.22 -12.24 0.43
CA VAL A 161 1.96 -10.85 0.01
C VAL A 161 1.45 -10.79 -1.41
N MET A 162 2.15 -11.44 -2.35
CA MET A 162 1.75 -11.45 -3.76
C MET A 162 0.40 -12.16 -3.98
N SER A 163 0.13 -13.26 -3.25
CA SER A 163 -1.17 -13.92 -3.27
C SER A 163 -2.29 -12.98 -2.82
N SER A 164 -2.12 -12.28 -1.71
CA SER A 164 -3.11 -11.30 -1.24
C SER A 164 -3.38 -10.22 -2.28
N VAL A 165 -2.32 -9.65 -2.88
CA VAL A 165 -2.46 -8.60 -3.91
C VAL A 165 -3.20 -9.11 -5.15
N THR A 166 -2.94 -10.35 -5.57
CA THR A 166 -3.57 -10.90 -6.79
C THR A 166 -5.03 -11.29 -6.62
N LYS A 167 -5.54 -11.37 -5.38
CA LYS A 167 -6.98 -11.50 -5.12
C LYS A 167 -7.75 -10.21 -5.40
N LEU A 168 -7.05 -9.08 -5.50
CA LEU A 168 -7.65 -7.79 -5.80
C LEU A 168 -7.82 -7.65 -7.32
N ASP A 169 -8.98 -7.20 -7.76
CA ASP A 169 -9.20 -6.92 -9.19
C ASP A 169 -8.57 -5.57 -9.58
N MET A 170 -7.29 -5.59 -9.92
CA MET A 170 -6.55 -4.37 -10.31
C MET A 170 -7.00 -3.80 -11.66
N THR A 171 -7.84 -4.48 -12.43
CA THR A 171 -8.46 -3.90 -13.63
C THR A 171 -9.38 -2.72 -13.29
N ARG A 172 -9.90 -2.70 -12.07
CA ARG A 172 -10.71 -1.60 -11.53
C ARG A 172 -9.88 -0.38 -11.11
N SER A 173 -8.57 -0.54 -10.98
CA SER A 173 -7.63 0.55 -10.66
C SER A 173 -7.03 1.15 -11.92
N GLY A 174 -7.85 1.76 -12.76
CA GLY A 174 -7.44 2.29 -14.07
C GLY A 174 -6.36 3.38 -14.00
N ASN A 175 -6.17 3.99 -12.84
CA ASN A 175 -5.09 4.95 -12.58
C ASN A 175 -3.80 4.27 -12.10
N GLY A 176 -3.79 2.95 -11.94
CA GLY A 176 -2.63 2.13 -11.56
C GLY A 176 -2.50 1.86 -10.06
N SER A 177 -1.62 0.92 -9.76
CA SER A 177 -1.28 0.56 -8.37
C SER A 177 0.20 0.24 -8.25
N VAL A 178 0.76 0.44 -7.05
CA VAL A 178 2.17 0.14 -6.73
C VAL A 178 2.20 -0.85 -5.58
N LEU A 179 2.93 -1.95 -5.75
CA LEU A 179 3.32 -2.84 -4.66
C LEU A 179 4.79 -2.59 -4.33
N ASN A 180 5.09 -2.17 -3.11
CA ASN A 180 6.44 -2.02 -2.59
C ASN A 180 6.82 -3.23 -1.76
N MET A 181 8.00 -3.82 -2.04
CA MET A 181 8.56 -4.92 -1.25
C MET A 181 10.04 -4.65 -0.95
N LYS A 182 10.49 -5.05 0.22
CA LYS A 182 11.90 -4.99 0.61
C LYS A 182 12.44 -6.39 0.82
N PHE A 183 13.62 -6.66 0.29
CA PHE A 183 14.33 -7.93 0.44
C PHE A 183 15.71 -7.71 1.02
N SER A 184 16.15 -8.67 1.85
CA SER A 184 17.55 -8.72 2.27
C SER A 184 18.46 -9.03 1.08
N PRO A 185 19.61 -8.33 0.91
CA PRO A 185 20.60 -8.71 -0.09
C PRO A 185 21.12 -10.16 0.10
N ALA A 186 21.09 -10.68 1.31
CA ALA A 186 21.49 -12.07 1.62
C ALA A 186 20.64 -13.11 0.86
N LEU A 187 19.41 -12.74 0.50
CA LEU A 187 18.50 -13.59 -0.28
C LEU A 187 19.00 -13.92 -1.68
N PHE A 188 19.99 -13.23 -2.19
CA PHE A 188 20.55 -13.41 -3.53
C PHE A 188 21.94 -14.04 -3.49
N SER A 189 22.25 -14.83 -2.45
CA SER A 189 23.56 -15.41 -2.21
C SER A 189 23.87 -16.59 -3.10
N THR A 190 22.86 -17.31 -3.59
CA THR A 190 23.02 -18.48 -4.45
C THR A 190 22.28 -18.31 -5.77
N GLU A 191 22.68 -19.08 -6.79
CA GLU A 191 21.96 -19.10 -8.07
C GLU A 191 20.52 -19.61 -7.90
N GLN A 192 20.30 -20.53 -6.94
CA GLN A 192 18.94 -21.02 -6.65
C GLN A 192 18.04 -19.92 -6.10
N ASP A 193 18.55 -19.06 -5.23
CA ASP A 193 17.80 -17.92 -4.69
C ASP A 193 17.36 -16.96 -5.80
N VAL A 194 18.27 -16.66 -6.73
CA VAL A 194 17.94 -15.84 -7.90
C VAL A 194 16.87 -16.51 -8.77
N ARG A 195 16.95 -17.84 -8.98
CA ARG A 195 15.91 -18.59 -9.72
C ARG A 195 14.56 -18.56 -9.01
N ASN A 196 14.55 -18.69 -7.68
CA ASN A 196 13.33 -18.63 -6.87
C ASN A 196 12.68 -17.23 -7.00
N PHE A 197 13.49 -16.18 -6.87
CA PHE A 197 13.01 -14.80 -7.05
C PHE A 197 12.46 -14.54 -8.45
N LEU A 198 13.12 -15.03 -9.49
CA LEU A 198 12.62 -14.93 -10.88
C LEU A 198 11.32 -15.71 -11.07
N ALA A 199 11.20 -16.91 -10.48
CA ALA A 199 9.99 -17.72 -10.55
C ALA A 199 8.81 -17.03 -9.83
N LEU A 200 9.05 -16.45 -8.64
CA LEU A 200 8.07 -15.67 -7.90
C LEU A 200 7.54 -14.51 -8.76
N ASN A 201 8.45 -13.70 -9.34
CA ASN A 201 8.09 -12.59 -10.20
C ASN A 201 7.32 -13.02 -11.43
N LYS A 202 7.78 -14.07 -12.11
CA LYS A 202 7.10 -14.62 -13.28
C LYS A 202 5.70 -15.07 -12.92
N SER A 203 5.53 -15.82 -11.85
CA SER A 203 4.22 -16.27 -11.38
C SER A 203 3.30 -15.10 -11.10
N TYR A 204 3.76 -14.13 -10.32
CA TYR A 204 3.00 -12.94 -9.96
C TYR A 204 2.51 -12.17 -11.20
N LEU A 205 3.42 -11.82 -12.11
CA LEU A 205 3.11 -10.94 -13.25
C LEU A 205 2.40 -11.63 -14.41
N THR A 206 2.65 -12.95 -14.65
CA THR A 206 2.15 -13.61 -15.86
C THR A 206 1.08 -14.67 -15.61
N MET A 207 0.95 -15.17 -14.37
CA MET A 207 0.03 -16.27 -14.06
C MET A 207 -1.07 -15.85 -13.09
N MET A 208 -0.74 -14.98 -12.12
CA MET A 208 -1.64 -14.60 -11.03
C MET A 208 -2.34 -13.26 -11.28
N GLY A 209 -1.98 -12.52 -12.34
CA GLY A 209 -2.60 -11.24 -12.67
C GLY A 209 -2.05 -10.05 -11.87
N GLY A 210 -0.86 -10.17 -11.30
CA GLY A 210 -0.18 -9.05 -10.65
C GLY A 210 0.09 -7.92 -11.63
N PHE A 211 -0.18 -6.68 -11.19
CA PHE A 211 -0.10 -5.51 -12.06
C PHE A 211 1.28 -4.86 -12.05
N HIS A 212 1.83 -4.62 -10.87
CA HIS A 212 3.10 -3.91 -10.68
C HIS A 212 3.75 -4.36 -9.37
N VAL A 213 5.08 -4.40 -9.35
CA VAL A 213 5.87 -4.55 -8.13
C VAL A 213 7.19 -3.82 -8.29
N GLN A 214 7.66 -3.19 -7.23
CA GLN A 214 8.99 -2.60 -7.15
C GLN A 214 9.69 -3.05 -5.86
N TYR A 215 11.03 -3.08 -5.91
CA TYR A 215 11.84 -3.67 -4.87
C TYR A 215 12.86 -2.69 -4.30
N ASN A 216 13.06 -2.75 -3.00
CA ASN A 216 14.26 -2.32 -2.31
C ASN A 216 15.05 -3.56 -1.90
N ILE A 217 16.26 -3.72 -2.43
CA ILE A 217 17.18 -4.81 -2.05
C ILE A 217 18.28 -4.18 -1.22
N VAL A 218 17.98 -3.96 0.04
CA VAL A 218 18.85 -3.26 1.00
C VAL A 218 18.47 -3.73 2.42
N SER A 219 19.48 -3.99 3.26
CA SER A 219 19.23 -4.41 4.62
C SER A 219 18.81 -3.24 5.53
N LYS A 220 18.08 -3.57 6.58
CA LYS A 220 17.65 -2.61 7.60
C LYS A 220 18.85 -1.91 8.25
N GLU A 221 19.93 -2.67 8.53
CA GLU A 221 21.17 -2.16 9.12
C GLU A 221 21.83 -1.14 8.22
N THR A 222 21.86 -1.37 6.90
CA THR A 222 22.43 -0.43 5.92
C THR A 222 21.65 0.88 5.89
N LEU A 223 20.30 0.80 5.92
CA LEU A 223 19.45 1.99 5.96
C LEU A 223 19.62 2.78 7.27
N GLN A 224 19.68 2.08 8.42
CA GLN A 224 19.93 2.73 9.70
C GLN A 224 21.31 3.38 9.78
N ALA A 225 22.35 2.72 9.24
CA ALA A 225 23.68 3.29 9.13
C ALA A 225 23.71 4.51 8.21
N ALA A 226 22.95 4.50 7.12
CA ALA A 226 22.84 5.63 6.21
C ALA A 226 22.09 6.83 6.84
N GLN A 227 21.09 6.57 7.67
CA GLN A 227 20.39 7.61 8.42
C GLN A 227 21.30 8.24 9.49
N ALA A 228 22.15 7.43 10.15
CA ALA A 228 23.10 7.89 11.17
C ALA A 228 24.30 8.65 10.59
N ASP A 229 24.82 8.25 9.41
CA ASP A 229 25.94 8.91 8.72
C ASP A 229 25.62 9.17 7.25
N PRO A 230 24.80 10.20 6.93
CA PRO A 230 24.38 10.49 5.57
C PRO A 230 25.54 10.76 4.60
N LYS A 231 26.64 11.31 5.08
CA LYS A 231 27.78 11.66 4.22
C LYS A 231 28.46 10.42 3.62
N LYS A 232 28.49 9.33 4.38
CA LYS A 232 29.09 8.06 3.94
C LYS A 232 28.22 7.34 2.91
N TYR A 233 26.90 7.56 2.96
CA TYR A 233 25.90 6.84 2.15
C TYR A 233 25.18 7.77 1.15
N LYS A 234 25.79 8.88 0.76
CA LYS A 234 25.19 9.90 -0.12
C LYS A 234 24.68 9.35 -1.46
N ASP A 235 25.24 8.24 -1.94
CA ASP A 235 24.92 7.62 -3.22
C ASP A 235 23.92 6.43 -3.06
N LEU A 236 23.40 6.19 -1.84
CA LEU A 236 22.42 5.12 -1.59
C LEU A 236 21.06 5.51 -2.18
N ILE A 237 20.67 4.80 -3.23
CA ILE A 237 19.38 5.00 -3.91
C ILE A 237 18.38 3.98 -3.41
N VAL A 238 17.16 4.43 -3.14
CA VAL A 238 16.01 3.60 -2.76
C VAL A 238 14.80 3.88 -3.65
N ARG A 239 13.91 2.90 -3.75
CA ARG A 239 12.57 3.07 -4.33
C ARG A 239 11.63 3.57 -3.23
N VAL A 240 11.02 4.70 -3.46
CA VAL A 240 10.01 5.26 -2.54
C VAL A 240 8.64 4.70 -2.92
N THR A 241 7.88 5.40 -3.76
CA THR A 241 6.60 4.91 -4.29
C THR A 241 6.47 5.43 -5.73
N GLY A 242 6.80 4.57 -6.71
CA GLY A 242 6.77 4.92 -8.12
C GLY A 242 8.00 5.72 -8.63
N TYR A 243 8.91 6.16 -7.74
CA TYR A 243 10.14 6.86 -8.10
C TYR A 243 11.31 6.42 -7.22
N SER A 244 12.54 6.73 -7.66
CA SER A 244 13.77 6.51 -6.89
C SER A 244 14.31 7.85 -6.39
N ALA A 245 14.91 7.81 -5.20
CA ALA A 245 15.57 8.97 -4.61
C ALA A 245 16.84 8.54 -3.84
N TYR A 246 17.73 9.48 -3.58
CA TYR A 246 18.80 9.25 -2.63
C TYR A 246 18.22 9.16 -1.22
N PHE A 247 18.48 8.05 -0.53
CA PHE A 247 17.89 7.79 0.78
C PHE A 247 18.19 8.92 1.79
N THR A 248 19.41 9.44 1.75
CA THR A 248 19.89 10.48 2.67
C THR A 248 19.28 11.87 2.41
N GLU A 249 18.61 12.07 1.27
CA GLU A 249 17.93 13.32 0.91
C GLU A 249 16.42 13.28 1.24
N LEU A 250 15.90 12.12 1.62
CA LEU A 250 14.50 11.97 2.02
C LEU A 250 14.26 12.58 3.41
N GLY A 251 13.04 13.05 3.65
CA GLY A 251 12.59 13.42 4.98
C GLY A 251 12.64 12.23 5.95
N LYS A 252 12.85 12.51 7.24
CA LYS A 252 13.04 11.47 8.26
C LYS A 252 11.89 10.47 8.30
N GLU A 253 10.66 10.94 8.16
CA GLU A 253 9.45 10.11 8.20
C GLU A 253 9.44 9.07 7.08
N VAL A 254 9.89 9.45 5.86
CA VAL A 254 9.98 8.55 4.71
C VAL A 254 11.15 7.58 4.88
N GLN A 255 12.26 8.03 5.45
CA GLN A 255 13.40 7.16 5.78
C GLN A 255 12.98 6.09 6.80
N ASP A 256 12.30 6.50 7.87
CA ASP A 256 11.82 5.60 8.93
C ASP A 256 10.85 4.56 8.36
N GLU A 257 9.91 4.96 7.50
CA GLU A 257 8.99 4.03 6.82
C GLU A 257 9.74 2.99 5.98
N ILE A 258 10.73 3.42 5.16
CA ILE A 258 11.50 2.48 4.33
C ILE A 258 12.31 1.50 5.20
N ILE A 259 12.83 1.97 6.34
CA ILE A 259 13.52 1.13 7.33
C ILE A 259 12.56 0.09 7.93
N GLU A 260 11.32 0.50 8.25
CA GLU A 260 10.33 -0.32 8.92
C GLU A 260 9.57 -1.29 7.98
N ARG A 261 9.62 -1.08 6.66
CA ARG A 261 9.05 -2.04 5.70
C ARG A 261 9.55 -3.45 6.01
N THR A 262 8.64 -4.41 5.99
CA THR A 262 8.98 -5.81 6.24
C THR A 262 10.10 -6.26 5.30
N GLU A 263 11.19 -6.73 5.86
CA GLU A 263 12.28 -7.35 5.11
C GLU A 263 11.91 -8.79 4.83
N GLN A 264 11.57 -9.07 3.57
CA GLN A 264 11.11 -10.39 3.14
C GLN A 264 12.26 -11.38 3.04
N GLU A 265 12.01 -12.60 3.49
CA GLU A 265 12.89 -13.77 3.36
C GLU A 265 12.17 -14.85 2.55
N MET A 266 12.91 -15.68 1.79
CA MET A 266 12.35 -16.80 1.00
C MET A 266 12.72 -18.15 1.59
#